data_b34ad0f0ec82d73e0b5508c5afead886
#
_entry.id   b34ad0f0ec82d73e0b5508c5afead886
#
_cell.length_a   1.000
_cell.length_b   1.000
_cell.length_c   1.000
_cell.angle_alpha   90.00
_cell.angle_beta   90.00
_cell.angle_gamma   90.00
#
_symmetry.space_group_name_H-M   'P 1'
#
loop_
_entity.id
_entity.type
_entity.pdbx_description
1 polymer ?
#
loop_
_entity_poly.entity_id
_entity_poly.type
_entity_poly.pdbx_seq_one_letter_code
_entity_poly.pdbx_strand_id
1 'polypeptide(L)'
;MFRGFVLGAVLLLMAACSSRPPDESNYVSTIAEARAAKDSALRAATTPILAADRDKFLPLAYFPIDPAFAVPASFTENPPAARQRVEMQTSTHQPRQMERIGTLAFTLQGKLLRLAAYHEVGDSSDHLFVPFTDLTSGKETYQAGRYLDIARSPTGVYVVDFNEAYNPYCYYNPTYDCPYPPKENRLSVAITAGEKTAGK
;
A
#
# COMPACT_ATOMS: atom_id res chain seq x y z
N MET A 1 3.85 -75.07 19.84
CA MET A 1 3.56 -74.33 18.65
C MET A 1 3.35 -72.86 19.02
N PHE A 2 4.38 -72.01 18.95
CA PHE A 2 4.31 -70.58 19.21
C PHE A 2 4.34 -69.84 17.89
N ARG A 3 3.27 -69.16 17.54
CA ARG A 3 3.19 -68.24 16.38
C ARG A 3 3.57 -66.84 16.83
N GLY A 4 4.74 -66.37 16.44
CA GLY A 4 5.15 -64.97 16.66
C GLY A 4 4.44 -64.04 15.66
N PHE A 5 3.78 -63.04 16.18
CA PHE A 5 3.25 -61.90 15.41
C PHE A 5 4.33 -60.83 15.32
N VAL A 6 4.77 -60.56 14.11
CA VAL A 6 5.69 -59.44 13.82
C VAL A 6 4.81 -58.22 13.52
N LEU A 7 4.75 -57.23 14.41
CA LEU A 7 4.16 -55.94 14.16
C LEU A 7 5.16 -55.08 13.35
N GLY A 8 4.84 -54.87 12.09
CA GLY A 8 5.56 -53.90 11.26
C GLY A 8 5.08 -52.47 11.56
N ALA A 9 5.96 -51.67 12.13
CA ALA A 9 5.70 -50.23 12.31
C ALA A 9 5.91 -49.52 10.99
N VAL A 10 4.83 -48.99 10.41
CA VAL A 10 4.88 -48.10 9.25
C VAL A 10 5.16 -46.67 9.74
N LEU A 11 6.42 -46.21 9.50
CA LEU A 11 6.78 -44.80 9.72
C LEU A 11 6.19 -43.96 8.58
N LEU A 12 5.12 -43.19 8.86
CA LEU A 12 4.65 -42.13 7.97
C LEU A 12 5.64 -40.95 8.07
N LEU A 13 6.45 -40.75 7.05
CA LEU A 13 7.21 -39.51 6.85
C LEU A 13 6.24 -38.41 6.41
N MET A 14 5.88 -37.54 7.34
CA MET A 14 5.22 -36.26 7.05
C MET A 14 6.24 -35.36 6.36
N ALA A 15 6.17 -35.25 5.03
CA ALA A 15 6.86 -34.23 4.28
C ALA A 15 6.21 -32.89 4.61
N ALA A 16 6.77 -32.16 5.57
CA ALA A 16 6.41 -30.76 5.80
C ALA A 16 6.88 -29.96 4.58
N CYS A 17 5.94 -29.54 3.71
CA CYS A 17 6.19 -28.51 2.72
C CYS A 17 6.50 -27.22 3.47
N SER A 18 7.78 -26.96 3.78
CA SER A 18 8.23 -25.65 4.19
C SER A 18 8.28 -24.76 2.95
N SER A 19 7.18 -24.01 2.70
CA SER A 19 7.26 -22.85 1.83
C SER A 19 8.23 -21.88 2.49
N ARG A 20 9.44 -21.76 1.91
CA ARG A 20 10.44 -20.78 2.35
C ARG A 20 9.79 -19.40 2.28
N PRO A 21 9.82 -18.58 3.35
CA PRO A 21 9.38 -17.19 3.25
C PRO A 21 10.12 -16.51 2.08
N PRO A 22 9.52 -15.53 1.39
CA PRO A 22 10.27 -14.71 0.44
C PRO A 22 11.56 -14.26 1.10
N ASP A 23 12.66 -14.25 0.35
CA ASP A 23 13.96 -13.82 0.86
C ASP A 23 13.83 -12.37 1.36
N GLU A 24 13.74 -12.21 2.67
CA GLU A 24 13.47 -10.96 3.36
C GLU A 24 14.54 -9.91 3.03
N SER A 25 15.77 -10.35 2.78
CA SER A 25 16.89 -9.50 2.37
C SER A 25 16.66 -8.91 0.97
N ASN A 26 16.14 -9.70 0.04
CA ASN A 26 15.80 -9.24 -1.31
C ASN A 26 14.64 -8.23 -1.31
N TYR A 27 13.62 -8.47 -0.49
CA TYR A 27 12.51 -7.54 -0.33
C TYR A 27 12.98 -6.17 0.19
N VAL A 28 13.77 -6.16 1.28
CA VAL A 28 14.29 -4.93 1.88
C VAL A 28 15.15 -4.15 0.88
N SER A 29 16.04 -4.84 0.13
CA SER A 29 16.86 -4.17 -0.90
C SER A 29 16.00 -3.58 -2.02
N THR A 30 14.97 -4.30 -2.49
CA THR A 30 14.06 -3.81 -3.53
C THR A 30 13.34 -2.52 -3.10
N ILE A 31 12.79 -2.47 -1.90
CA ILE A 31 12.13 -1.26 -1.38
C ILE A 31 13.14 -0.13 -1.18
N ALA A 32 14.34 -0.42 -0.68
CA ALA A 32 15.38 0.60 -0.50
C ALA A 32 15.83 1.21 -1.85
N GLU A 33 16.02 0.38 -2.88
CA GLU A 33 16.36 0.82 -4.24
C GLU A 33 15.23 1.68 -4.84
N ALA A 34 13.97 1.28 -4.69
CA ALA A 34 12.81 2.04 -5.16
C ALA A 34 12.74 3.42 -4.48
N ARG A 35 12.99 3.51 -3.17
CA ARG A 35 13.06 4.78 -2.42
C ARG A 35 14.19 5.67 -2.92
N ALA A 36 15.39 5.12 -3.14
CA ALA A 36 16.54 5.86 -3.67
C ALA A 36 16.28 6.37 -5.11
N ALA A 37 15.65 5.55 -5.95
CA ALA A 37 15.26 5.95 -7.30
C ALA A 37 14.22 7.09 -7.27
N LYS A 38 13.24 7.04 -6.36
CA LYS A 38 12.26 8.10 -6.17
C LYS A 38 12.92 9.40 -5.71
N ASP A 39 13.83 9.36 -4.73
CA ASP A 39 14.60 10.53 -4.29
C ASP A 39 15.40 11.15 -5.45
N SER A 40 16.02 10.32 -6.28
CA SER A 40 16.76 10.77 -7.46
C SER A 40 15.83 11.42 -8.48
N ALA A 41 14.68 10.83 -8.77
CA ALA A 41 13.69 11.39 -9.69
C ALA A 41 13.14 12.74 -9.20
N LEU A 42 12.92 12.88 -7.90
CA LEU A 42 12.41 14.12 -7.29
C LEU A 42 13.46 15.25 -7.24
N ARG A 43 14.73 14.97 -7.50
CA ARG A 43 15.79 15.99 -7.69
C ARG A 43 15.84 16.57 -9.10
N ALA A 44 15.17 15.95 -10.07
CA ALA A 44 15.16 16.39 -11.46
C ALA A 44 14.52 17.80 -11.64
N ALA A 45 14.68 18.41 -12.80
CA ALA A 45 14.18 19.75 -13.07
C ALA A 45 12.64 19.82 -13.08
N THR A 46 11.99 18.77 -13.61
CA THR A 46 10.53 18.64 -13.69
C THR A 46 10.00 17.71 -12.60
N THR A 47 9.73 18.24 -11.43
CA THR A 47 9.29 17.49 -10.24
C THR A 47 8.23 18.27 -9.50
N PRO A 48 7.35 17.61 -8.72
CA PRO A 48 6.40 18.32 -7.88
C PRO A 48 7.05 19.17 -6.79
N ILE A 49 8.33 18.90 -6.41
CA ILE A 49 9.04 19.66 -5.39
C ILE A 49 9.71 20.88 -6.01
N LEU A 50 9.31 22.07 -5.57
CA LEU A 50 9.94 23.31 -6.03
C LEU A 50 11.44 23.32 -5.70
N ALA A 51 12.25 23.90 -6.57
CA ALA A 51 13.70 23.93 -6.39
C ALA A 51 14.13 24.51 -5.03
N ALA A 52 13.42 25.54 -4.55
CA ALA A 52 13.68 26.19 -3.25
C ALA A 52 13.33 25.29 -2.03
N ASP A 53 12.47 24.28 -2.23
CA ASP A 53 12.00 23.41 -1.14
C ASP A 53 12.70 22.03 -1.14
N ARG A 54 13.59 21.76 -2.09
CA ARG A 54 14.25 20.45 -2.22
C ARG A 54 15.03 20.05 -0.97
N ASP A 55 15.78 20.96 -0.38
CA ASP A 55 16.58 20.67 0.82
C ASP A 55 15.69 20.40 2.05
N LYS A 56 14.45 20.90 2.03
CA LYS A 56 13.47 20.64 3.10
C LYS A 56 12.88 19.23 3.01
N PHE A 57 12.67 18.72 1.81
CA PHE A 57 11.96 17.47 1.60
C PHE A 57 12.86 16.29 1.22
N LEU A 58 14.06 16.54 0.66
CA LEU A 58 14.93 15.49 0.15
C LEU A 58 16.23 15.34 0.97
N PRO A 59 16.63 14.09 1.28
CA PRO A 59 15.93 12.85 0.93
C PRO A 59 14.60 12.74 1.65
N LEU A 60 13.63 12.05 1.02
CA LEU A 60 12.32 11.83 1.62
C LEU A 60 12.45 11.08 2.96
N ALA A 61 11.63 11.47 3.93
CA ALA A 61 11.57 10.79 5.22
C ALA A 61 10.69 9.53 5.12
N TYR A 62 11.19 8.41 5.63
CA TYR A 62 10.48 7.13 5.66
C TYR A 62 10.51 6.50 7.05
N PHE A 63 9.55 5.66 7.32
CA PHE A 63 9.68 4.65 8.37
C PHE A 63 10.70 3.58 7.95
N PRO A 64 11.32 2.87 8.91
CA PRO A 64 12.08 1.66 8.59
C PRO A 64 11.28 0.71 7.70
N ILE A 65 11.96 0.00 6.81
CA ILE A 65 11.29 -1.02 5.98
C ILE A 65 10.94 -2.20 6.89
N ASP A 66 9.66 -2.57 6.91
CA ASP A 66 9.15 -3.68 7.70
C ASP A 66 8.25 -4.57 6.83
N PRO A 67 8.72 -5.80 6.49
CA PRO A 67 7.95 -6.76 5.69
C PRO A 67 6.57 -7.11 6.28
N ALA A 68 6.37 -6.94 7.58
CA ALA A 68 5.08 -7.17 8.23
C ALA A 68 3.97 -6.22 7.75
N PHE A 69 4.34 -5.12 7.09
CA PHE A 69 3.42 -4.18 6.46
C PHE A 69 3.18 -4.43 4.96
N ALA A 70 3.74 -5.50 4.39
CA ALA A 70 3.41 -6.01 3.06
C ALA A 70 2.48 -7.23 3.23
N VAL A 71 1.18 -7.02 3.13
CA VAL A 71 0.19 -8.04 3.49
C VAL A 71 -0.61 -8.54 2.29
N PRO A 72 -0.86 -9.86 2.19
CA PRO A 72 -1.73 -10.39 1.17
C PRO A 72 -3.16 -9.90 1.39
N ALA A 73 -3.84 -9.58 0.29
CA ALA A 73 -5.20 -9.08 0.28
C ALA A 73 -6.07 -9.83 -0.74
N SER A 74 -7.32 -10.04 -0.39
CA SER A 74 -8.35 -10.42 -1.36
C SER A 74 -8.96 -9.15 -1.97
N PHE A 75 -9.16 -9.13 -3.27
CA PHE A 75 -9.85 -8.04 -3.96
C PHE A 75 -11.23 -8.50 -4.42
N THR A 76 -12.25 -7.78 -3.97
CA THR A 76 -13.62 -7.96 -4.47
C THR A 76 -13.91 -6.83 -5.44
N GLU A 77 -13.87 -7.13 -6.73
CA GLU A 77 -14.14 -6.15 -7.79
C GLU A 77 -15.63 -5.86 -7.91
N ASN A 78 -15.98 -4.60 -8.07
CA ASN A 78 -17.32 -4.17 -8.46
C ASN A 78 -17.44 -4.33 -9.99
N PRO A 79 -18.39 -5.13 -10.50
CA PRO A 79 -18.60 -5.22 -11.94
C PRO A 79 -18.94 -3.83 -12.51
N PRO A 80 -18.59 -3.50 -13.77
CA PRO A 80 -18.75 -2.17 -14.35
C PRO A 80 -20.13 -1.54 -14.15
N ALA A 81 -21.19 -2.34 -14.25
CA ALA A 81 -22.57 -1.88 -14.05
C ALA A 81 -22.92 -1.52 -12.57
N ALA A 82 -22.11 -1.98 -11.61
CA ALA A 82 -22.29 -1.72 -10.18
C ALA A 82 -21.23 -0.75 -9.60
N ARG A 83 -20.35 -0.21 -10.43
CA ARG A 83 -19.36 0.77 -10.00
C ARG A 83 -20.05 2.07 -9.63
N GLN A 84 -19.76 2.52 -8.42
CA GLN A 84 -20.29 3.78 -7.92
C GLN A 84 -19.35 4.92 -8.29
N ARG A 85 -19.89 5.96 -8.92
CA ARG A 85 -19.20 7.24 -9.07
C ARG A 85 -19.30 7.98 -7.76
N VAL A 86 -18.17 8.44 -7.27
CA VAL A 86 -18.05 9.20 -6.02
C VAL A 86 -17.31 10.49 -6.30
N GLU A 87 -17.79 11.54 -5.69
CA GLU A 87 -17.13 12.83 -5.73
C GLU A 87 -16.15 12.92 -4.56
N MET A 88 -14.85 12.85 -4.86
CA MET A 88 -13.80 13.05 -3.85
C MET A 88 -13.43 14.51 -3.75
N GLN A 89 -13.52 15.06 -2.54
CA GLN A 89 -12.99 16.38 -2.23
C GLN A 89 -11.48 16.40 -2.42
N THR A 90 -10.94 17.53 -2.84
CA THR A 90 -9.52 17.69 -3.12
C THR A 90 -8.89 18.85 -2.36
N SER A 91 -7.57 18.94 -2.41
CA SER A 91 -6.80 20.01 -1.74
C SER A 91 -7.07 21.41 -2.30
N THR A 92 -7.57 21.53 -3.53
CA THR A 92 -7.93 22.82 -4.17
C THR A 92 -9.42 23.10 -4.12
N HIS A 93 -10.21 22.26 -3.43
CA HIS A 93 -11.68 22.36 -3.37
C HIS A 93 -12.38 22.17 -4.73
N GLN A 94 -11.72 21.54 -5.69
CA GLN A 94 -12.31 21.12 -6.97
C GLN A 94 -12.53 19.62 -6.94
N PRO A 95 -13.76 19.14 -6.67
CA PRO A 95 -14.02 17.72 -6.49
C PRO A 95 -13.67 16.91 -7.75
N ARG A 96 -13.05 15.73 -7.55
CA ARG A 96 -12.77 14.77 -8.62
C ARG A 96 -13.82 13.69 -8.69
N GLN A 97 -14.18 13.35 -9.92
CA GLN A 97 -15.07 12.23 -10.17
C GLN A 97 -14.27 10.93 -10.21
N MET A 98 -14.48 10.09 -9.20
CA MET A 98 -13.82 8.80 -9.07
C MET A 98 -14.84 7.66 -9.26
N GLU A 99 -14.40 6.53 -9.75
CA GLU A 99 -15.16 5.27 -9.73
C GLU A 99 -14.62 4.35 -8.64
N ARG A 100 -15.49 3.88 -7.75
CA ARG A 100 -15.15 2.85 -6.77
C ARG A 100 -15.19 1.50 -7.47
N ILE A 101 -14.00 0.95 -7.74
CA ILE A 101 -13.83 -0.28 -8.54
C ILE A 101 -13.84 -1.56 -7.73
N GLY A 102 -13.62 -1.48 -6.42
CA GLY A 102 -13.66 -2.67 -5.57
C GLY A 102 -13.20 -2.40 -4.15
N THR A 103 -12.99 -3.48 -3.42
CA THR A 103 -12.54 -3.47 -2.02
C THR A 103 -11.44 -4.50 -1.81
N LEU A 104 -10.32 -4.05 -1.27
CA LEU A 104 -9.24 -4.88 -0.74
C LEU A 104 -9.56 -5.24 0.72
N ALA A 105 -9.49 -6.53 1.06
CA ALA A 105 -9.62 -7.01 2.43
C ALA A 105 -8.37 -7.78 2.83
N PHE A 106 -7.77 -7.42 3.96
CA PHE A 106 -6.51 -7.97 4.46
C PHE A 106 -6.49 -8.00 5.99
N THR A 107 -5.58 -8.78 6.54
CA THR A 107 -5.36 -8.82 8.00
C THR A 107 -4.02 -8.16 8.32
N LEU A 108 -4.02 -7.16 9.18
CA LEU A 108 -2.82 -6.50 9.66
C LEU A 108 -2.91 -6.35 11.19
N GLN A 109 -1.84 -6.70 11.90
CA GLN A 109 -1.78 -6.67 13.38
C GLN A 109 -2.97 -7.41 14.04
N GLY A 110 -3.38 -8.54 13.45
CA GLY A 110 -4.50 -9.36 13.94
C GLY A 110 -5.89 -8.77 13.67
N LYS A 111 -6.01 -7.63 12.99
CA LYS A 111 -7.29 -7.00 12.65
C LYS A 111 -7.62 -7.18 11.16
N LEU A 112 -8.85 -7.57 10.88
CA LEU A 112 -9.39 -7.57 9.52
C LEU A 112 -9.72 -6.13 9.13
N LEU A 113 -9.05 -5.63 8.10
CA LEU A 113 -9.16 -4.28 7.58
C LEU A 113 -9.64 -4.29 6.14
N ARG A 114 -10.18 -3.17 5.69
CA ARG A 114 -10.65 -2.99 4.31
C ARG A 114 -10.23 -1.62 3.80
N LEU A 115 -9.91 -1.58 2.50
CA LEU A 115 -9.68 -0.35 1.74
C LEU A 115 -10.44 -0.41 0.44
N ALA A 116 -11.23 0.60 0.14
CA ALA A 116 -11.83 0.77 -1.16
C ALA A 116 -10.77 1.24 -2.16
N ALA A 117 -10.83 0.70 -3.37
CA ALA A 117 -9.96 1.05 -4.47
C ALA A 117 -10.74 1.83 -5.53
N TYR A 118 -10.07 2.78 -6.16
CA TYR A 118 -10.67 3.72 -7.08
C TYR A 118 -9.90 3.85 -8.37
N HIS A 119 -10.58 4.35 -9.41
CA HIS A 119 -9.99 4.98 -10.59
C HIS A 119 -10.58 6.37 -10.77
N GLU A 120 -9.85 7.30 -11.36
CA GLU A 120 -10.44 8.53 -11.85
C GLU A 120 -11.31 8.22 -13.08
N VAL A 121 -12.47 8.87 -13.22
CA VAL A 121 -13.36 8.63 -14.36
C VAL A 121 -12.64 9.01 -15.65
N GLY A 122 -12.53 8.03 -16.55
CA GLY A 122 -11.79 8.17 -17.81
C GLY A 122 -10.31 7.78 -17.73
N ASP A 123 -9.79 7.44 -16.54
CA ASP A 123 -8.46 6.86 -16.41
C ASP A 123 -8.45 5.42 -16.90
N SER A 124 -7.49 5.09 -17.76
CA SER A 124 -7.24 3.74 -18.28
C SER A 124 -6.03 3.07 -17.62
N SER A 125 -5.52 3.62 -16.52
CA SER A 125 -4.38 3.03 -15.81
C SER A 125 -4.72 1.62 -15.29
N ASP A 126 -3.70 0.77 -15.24
CA ASP A 126 -3.83 -0.60 -14.77
C ASP A 126 -3.55 -0.73 -13.26
N HIS A 127 -3.66 0.38 -12.52
CA HIS A 127 -3.41 0.45 -11.09
C HIS A 127 -4.68 0.74 -10.31
N LEU A 128 -4.78 0.14 -9.13
CA LEU A 128 -5.79 0.47 -8.14
C LEU A 128 -5.29 1.67 -7.33
N PHE A 129 -5.94 2.82 -7.45
CA PHE A 129 -5.67 3.97 -6.59
C PHE A 129 -6.32 3.76 -5.22
N VAL A 130 -5.52 3.76 -4.15
CA VAL A 130 -5.97 3.45 -2.79
C VAL A 130 -5.50 4.56 -1.82
N PRO A 131 -6.23 5.67 -1.76
CA PRO A 131 -5.94 6.73 -0.78
C PRO A 131 -6.44 6.31 0.60
N PHE A 132 -5.66 6.55 1.66
CA PHE A 132 -6.01 6.16 3.04
C PHE A 132 -5.51 7.13 4.09
N THR A 133 -6.17 7.11 5.24
CA THR A 133 -5.68 7.70 6.50
C THR A 133 -5.56 6.60 7.55
N ASP A 134 -4.70 6.80 8.54
CA ASP A 134 -4.46 5.87 9.64
C ASP A 134 -4.17 6.64 10.95
N LEU A 135 -3.82 5.94 12.03
CA LEU A 135 -3.58 6.57 13.33
C LEU A 135 -2.29 7.41 13.40
N THR A 136 -1.42 7.34 12.38
CA THR A 136 -0.22 8.19 12.26
C THR A 136 -0.52 9.52 11.56
N SER A 137 -1.66 9.63 10.85
CA SER A 137 -2.04 10.82 10.08
C SER A 137 -2.18 12.06 10.97
N GLY A 138 -1.47 13.13 10.60
CA GLY A 138 -1.39 14.38 11.37
C GLY A 138 -0.38 14.35 12.53
N LYS A 139 0.27 13.22 12.78
CA LYS A 139 1.34 13.05 13.78
C LYS A 139 2.69 12.85 13.11
N GLU A 140 2.91 11.67 12.55
CA GLU A 140 4.16 11.24 11.92
C GLU A 140 4.06 11.26 10.40
N THR A 141 2.83 11.17 9.86
CA THR A 141 2.53 11.22 8.43
C THR A 141 1.62 12.39 8.09
N TYR A 142 1.49 12.68 6.81
CA TYR A 142 0.70 13.80 6.32
C TYR A 142 -0.76 13.71 6.80
N GLN A 143 -1.27 14.81 7.33
CA GLN A 143 -2.61 14.85 7.93
C GLN A 143 -3.74 14.51 6.96
N ALA A 144 -3.57 14.84 5.69
CA ALA A 144 -4.56 14.55 4.65
C ALA A 144 -4.46 13.12 4.11
N GLY A 145 -3.57 12.29 4.67
CA GLY A 145 -3.41 10.89 4.30
C GLY A 145 -2.31 10.63 3.29
N ARG A 146 -2.16 9.37 2.93
CA ARG A 146 -1.18 8.82 1.98
C ARG A 146 -1.88 7.98 0.93
N TYR A 147 -1.14 7.62 -0.12
CA TYR A 147 -1.66 6.85 -1.25
C TYR A 147 -0.87 5.57 -1.44
N LEU A 148 -1.54 4.59 -2.02
CA LEU A 148 -0.96 3.41 -2.62
C LEU A 148 -1.49 3.29 -4.05
N ASP A 149 -0.60 2.96 -4.98
CA ASP A 149 -0.93 2.54 -6.33
C ASP A 149 -0.61 1.05 -6.45
N ILE A 150 -1.65 0.22 -6.47
CA ILE A 150 -1.50 -1.24 -6.43
C ILE A 150 -1.71 -1.77 -7.85
N ALA A 151 -0.70 -2.41 -8.43
CA ALA A 151 -0.79 -3.03 -9.73
C ALA A 151 -1.88 -4.13 -9.74
N ARG A 152 -2.64 -4.23 -10.83
CA ARG A 152 -3.61 -5.30 -11.00
C ARG A 152 -2.90 -6.66 -11.07
N SER A 153 -3.41 -7.61 -10.33
CA SER A 153 -2.90 -8.97 -10.30
C SER A 153 -3.71 -9.88 -11.22
N PRO A 154 -3.08 -10.52 -12.22
CA PRO A 154 -3.77 -11.47 -13.09
C PRO A 154 -4.18 -12.75 -12.35
N THR A 155 -3.59 -13.03 -11.19
CA THR A 155 -3.88 -14.20 -10.35
C THR A 155 -4.99 -13.96 -9.35
N GLY A 156 -5.46 -12.69 -9.19
CA GLY A 156 -6.43 -12.30 -8.17
C GLY A 156 -5.86 -12.22 -6.74
N VAL A 157 -4.58 -12.53 -6.55
CA VAL A 157 -3.88 -12.33 -5.29
C VAL A 157 -3.19 -10.97 -5.32
N TYR A 158 -3.56 -10.11 -4.40
CA TYR A 158 -3.01 -8.75 -4.27
C TYR A 158 -2.09 -8.67 -3.06
N VAL A 159 -1.16 -7.75 -3.08
CA VAL A 159 -0.37 -7.36 -1.90
C VAL A 159 -0.65 -5.89 -1.63
N VAL A 160 -1.08 -5.58 -0.41
CA VAL A 160 -1.12 -4.20 0.09
C VAL A 160 0.19 -3.96 0.82
N ASP A 161 1.12 -3.28 0.14
CA ASP A 161 2.44 -2.98 0.69
C ASP A 161 2.50 -1.53 1.18
N PHE A 162 2.35 -1.35 2.47
CA PHE A 162 2.42 -0.02 3.07
C PHE A 162 3.84 0.56 3.12
N ASN A 163 4.90 -0.23 2.86
CA ASN A 163 6.26 0.29 2.70
C ASN A 163 6.39 1.17 1.45
N GLU A 164 5.47 1.02 0.49
CA GLU A 164 5.36 1.83 -0.73
C GLU A 164 4.41 3.03 -0.56
N ALA A 165 3.73 3.17 0.60
CA ALA A 165 2.82 4.28 0.84
C ALA A 165 3.53 5.63 0.73
N TYR A 166 2.92 6.58 -0.01
CA TYR A 166 3.55 7.85 -0.34
C TYR A 166 2.65 9.05 -0.04
N ASN A 167 3.27 10.21 0.19
CA ASN A 167 2.57 11.48 0.35
C ASN A 167 2.10 12.00 -1.01
N PRO A 168 0.86 12.53 -1.12
CA PRO A 168 0.39 13.17 -2.34
C PRO A 168 1.23 14.42 -2.69
N TYR A 169 1.28 14.79 -3.97
CA TYR A 169 2.08 15.91 -4.44
C TYR A 169 1.73 17.25 -3.79
N CYS A 170 0.48 17.44 -3.36
CA CYS A 170 0.05 18.63 -2.64
C CYS A 170 0.70 18.77 -1.24
N TYR A 171 1.29 17.70 -0.69
CA TYR A 171 2.14 17.77 0.49
C TYR A 171 3.43 18.56 0.22
N TYR A 172 4.01 18.40 -0.96
CA TYR A 172 5.25 19.04 -1.36
C TYR A 172 5.02 20.41 -2.01
N ASN A 173 3.91 20.56 -2.73
CA ASN A 173 3.60 21.75 -3.48
C ASN A 173 2.07 21.96 -3.52
N PRO A 174 1.56 23.00 -2.85
CA PRO A 174 0.12 23.24 -2.72
C PRO A 174 -0.59 23.61 -4.04
N THR A 175 0.13 23.80 -5.14
CA THR A 175 -0.48 24.00 -6.46
C THR A 175 -1.04 22.72 -7.07
N TYR A 176 -0.65 21.55 -6.55
CA TYR A 176 -1.19 20.26 -6.99
C TYR A 176 -2.57 20.00 -6.37
N ASP A 177 -3.47 19.53 -7.19
CA ASP A 177 -4.79 19.09 -6.77
C ASP A 177 -4.78 17.59 -6.45
N CYS A 178 -5.09 17.25 -5.19
CA CYS A 178 -4.98 15.87 -4.69
C CYS A 178 -6.27 15.45 -3.99
N PRO A 179 -6.87 14.30 -4.36
CA PRO A 179 -8.10 13.81 -3.74
C PRO A 179 -7.86 13.36 -2.30
N TYR A 180 -8.75 13.77 -1.40
CA TYR A 180 -8.68 13.34 -0.02
C TYR A 180 -9.22 11.91 0.16
N PRO A 181 -8.57 11.06 0.97
CA PRO A 181 -9.07 9.74 1.31
C PRO A 181 -10.51 9.80 1.84
N PRO A 182 -11.41 8.97 1.32
CA PRO A 182 -12.78 8.91 1.82
C PRO A 182 -12.82 8.28 3.22
N LYS A 183 -13.91 8.55 3.95
CA LYS A 183 -14.06 8.08 5.35
C LYS A 183 -13.96 6.56 5.50
N GLU A 184 -14.38 5.80 4.49
CA GLU A 184 -14.29 4.33 4.47
C GLU A 184 -12.85 3.82 4.42
N ASN A 185 -11.89 4.63 3.94
CA ASN A 185 -10.47 4.32 3.89
C ASN A 185 -9.69 4.83 5.11
N ARG A 186 -10.37 5.03 6.24
CA ARG A 186 -9.72 5.33 7.51
C ARG A 186 -9.40 4.04 8.26
N LEU A 187 -8.12 3.71 8.36
CA LEU A 187 -7.64 2.54 9.10
C LEU A 187 -7.60 2.81 10.61
N SER A 188 -8.05 1.83 11.40
CA SER A 188 -8.07 1.88 12.86
C SER A 188 -6.77 1.36 13.52
N VAL A 189 -5.68 1.34 12.78
CA VAL A 189 -4.34 0.93 13.20
C VAL A 189 -3.33 1.99 12.82
N ALA A 190 -2.15 2.00 13.43
CA ALA A 190 -1.04 2.84 13.02
C ALA A 190 -0.25 2.13 11.90
N ILE A 191 -0.06 2.80 10.78
CA ILE A 191 0.75 2.32 9.66
C ILE A 191 2.13 2.98 9.74
N THR A 192 3.03 2.35 10.50
CA THR A 192 4.42 2.80 10.67
C THR A 192 5.33 2.24 9.57
N ALA A 193 4.89 2.40 8.32
CA ALA A 193 5.60 2.02 7.10
C ALA A 193 5.37 3.09 6.02
N GLY A 194 6.22 3.15 4.99
CA GLY A 194 6.15 4.14 3.91
C GLY A 194 6.66 5.53 4.29
N GLU A 195 6.22 6.54 3.56
CA GLU A 195 6.65 7.93 3.75
C GLU A 195 6.11 8.56 5.04
N LYS A 196 6.97 9.38 5.65
CA LYS A 196 6.68 10.28 6.78
C LYS A 196 6.58 11.72 6.32
N THR A 197 6.17 12.60 7.22
CA THR A 197 6.38 14.04 7.04
C THR A 197 7.85 14.42 7.29
N ALA A 198 8.35 15.39 6.52
CA ALA A 198 9.71 15.91 6.71
C ALA A 198 9.89 16.47 8.14
N GLY A 199 11.05 16.19 8.75
CA GLY A 199 11.40 16.72 10.06
C GLY A 199 10.71 16.06 11.26
N LYS A 200 10.10 14.89 11.10
CA LYS A 200 9.47 14.12 12.19
C LYS A 200 9.99 12.69 12.30
#